data_62abd75be09e2454cd1a810e0c64dae2
#
_entry.id   62abd75be09e2454cd1a810e0c64dae2
#
_cell.length_a   1.000
_cell.length_b   1.000
_cell.length_c   1.000
_cell.angle_alpha   90.00
_cell.angle_beta   90.00
_cell.angle_gamma   90.00
#
_symmetry.space_group_name_H-M   'P 1'
#
loop_
_entity.id
_entity.type
_entity.pdbx_description
1 polymer ?
#
loop_
_entity_poly.entity_id
_entity_poly.type
_entity_poly.pdbx_seq_one_letter_code
_entity_poly.pdbx_strand_id
1 'polypeptide(L)'
;MTIIASLLRAAELPDSPTARLDAELLLAAALGKSRSFLHTWPERIVPSEAVLTFTEYLQRRRSGEPVAYILGQQGFWKLDLEVAPHTLIPRPDTELLVEAALELLPATPAKVLDLGTGSGAIALALASERPAWQVTAVDRVLEAVALAERNRQRLHLNNATVLSSHWFSALEGQRFQLIISNPPYIASADPHLVEGDVRFEPASALVAGSMALTICA
;
A
#
# COMPACT_ATOMS: atom_id res chain seq x y z
N MET A 1 27.80 16.29 -17.68
CA MET A 1 27.14 14.96 -17.64
C MET A 1 26.89 14.60 -16.18
N THR A 2 25.64 14.27 -15.82
CA THR A 2 25.23 14.04 -14.43
C THR A 2 25.29 12.55 -14.13
N ILE A 3 25.96 12.16 -13.04
CA ILE A 3 26.08 10.76 -12.61
C ILE A 3 25.17 10.47 -11.41
N ILE A 4 24.87 9.18 -11.18
CA ILE A 4 24.01 8.71 -10.09
C ILE A 4 24.45 9.29 -8.74
N ALA A 5 25.73 9.15 -8.38
CA ALA A 5 26.24 9.63 -7.10
C ALA A 5 26.08 11.14 -6.91
N SER A 6 26.18 11.94 -7.96
CA SER A 6 26.00 13.40 -7.87
C SER A 6 24.53 13.78 -7.65
N LEU A 7 23.58 13.10 -8.32
CA LEU A 7 22.15 13.32 -8.11
C LEU A 7 21.72 12.97 -6.68
N LEU A 8 22.12 11.81 -6.19
CA LEU A 8 21.78 11.37 -4.82
C LEU A 8 22.40 12.29 -3.75
N ARG A 9 23.59 12.85 -4.00
CA ARG A 9 24.23 13.81 -3.07
C ARG A 9 23.53 15.17 -3.07
N ALA A 10 23.03 15.58 -4.23
CA ALA A 10 22.31 16.85 -4.38
C ALA A 10 20.81 16.77 -4.00
N ALA A 11 20.31 15.56 -3.73
CA ALA A 11 18.92 15.36 -3.33
C ALA A 11 18.72 15.80 -1.87
N GLU A 12 18.18 17.00 -1.69
CA GLU A 12 17.85 17.56 -0.37
C GLU A 12 16.36 17.33 -0.08
N LEU A 13 16.07 16.61 1.01
CA LEU A 13 14.73 16.31 1.54
C LEU A 13 14.74 16.57 3.06
N PRO A 14 14.82 17.86 3.49
CA PRO A 14 15.06 18.21 4.89
C PRO A 14 13.97 17.71 5.85
N ASP A 15 12.73 17.62 5.37
CA ASP A 15 11.57 17.21 6.18
C ASP A 15 11.31 15.71 6.14
N SER A 16 12.11 14.93 5.41
CA SER A 16 11.97 13.48 5.37
C SER A 16 12.88 12.79 6.39
N PRO A 17 12.33 11.95 7.29
CA PRO A 17 13.13 11.14 8.21
C PRO A 17 13.95 10.07 7.47
N THR A 18 13.60 9.77 6.22
CA THR A 18 14.23 8.75 5.37
C THR A 18 14.81 9.34 4.08
N ALA A 19 15.28 10.59 4.11
CA ALA A 19 15.69 11.39 2.94
C ALA A 19 16.57 10.61 1.95
N ARG A 20 17.56 9.87 2.44
CA ARG A 20 18.48 9.09 1.60
C ARG A 20 17.74 7.93 0.90
N LEU A 21 16.92 7.20 1.62
CA LEU A 21 16.12 6.10 1.09
C LEU A 21 15.11 6.61 0.05
N ASP A 22 14.43 7.70 0.37
CA ASP A 22 13.46 8.32 -0.54
C ASP A 22 14.11 8.72 -1.87
N ALA A 23 15.26 9.42 -1.80
CA ALA A 23 16.01 9.81 -3.00
C ALA A 23 16.45 8.60 -3.84
N GLU A 24 16.89 7.53 -3.20
CA GLU A 24 17.28 6.28 -3.88
C GLU A 24 16.09 5.60 -4.58
N LEU A 25 14.93 5.51 -3.91
CA LEU A 25 13.71 4.95 -4.48
C LEU A 25 13.25 5.76 -5.70
N LEU A 26 13.20 7.08 -5.56
CA LEU A 26 12.77 8.00 -6.63
C LEU A 26 13.72 7.95 -7.84
N LEU A 27 15.05 7.94 -7.61
CA LEU A 27 16.01 7.84 -8.71
C LEU A 27 15.99 6.47 -9.38
N ALA A 28 15.84 5.40 -8.60
CA ALA A 28 15.72 4.04 -9.13
C ALA A 28 14.51 3.92 -10.05
N ALA A 29 13.37 4.45 -9.63
CA ALA A 29 12.15 4.48 -10.43
C ALA A 29 12.31 5.32 -11.72
N ALA A 30 12.88 6.53 -11.62
CA ALA A 30 13.14 7.38 -12.78
C ALA A 30 14.05 6.72 -13.81
N LEU A 31 14.97 5.85 -13.37
CA LEU A 31 15.88 5.09 -14.24
C LEU A 31 15.27 3.75 -14.74
N GLY A 32 14.14 3.29 -14.17
CA GLY A 32 13.64 1.93 -14.40
C GLY A 32 14.62 0.86 -13.94
N LYS A 33 15.34 1.08 -12.82
CA LYS A 33 16.37 0.21 -12.26
C LYS A 33 16.10 -0.11 -10.79
N SER A 34 16.77 -1.13 -10.27
CA SER A 34 16.74 -1.43 -8.84
C SER A 34 17.62 -0.46 -8.03
N ARG A 35 17.36 -0.34 -6.71
CA ARG A 35 18.26 0.40 -5.80
C ARG A 35 19.68 -0.19 -5.80
N SER A 36 19.80 -1.51 -5.86
CA SER A 36 21.11 -2.18 -5.95
C SER A 36 21.91 -1.72 -7.15
N PHE A 37 21.27 -1.42 -8.29
CA PHE A 37 21.94 -0.85 -9.45
C PHE A 37 22.59 0.51 -9.14
N LEU A 38 21.94 1.37 -8.36
CA LEU A 38 22.47 2.69 -7.98
C LEU A 38 23.75 2.58 -7.16
N HIS A 39 23.79 1.58 -6.26
CA HIS A 39 24.97 1.31 -5.42
C HIS A 39 26.11 0.64 -6.18
N THR A 40 25.78 -0.21 -7.16
CA THR A 40 26.77 -0.94 -7.96
C THR A 40 27.45 0.00 -8.98
N TRP A 41 26.71 0.98 -9.53
CA TRP A 41 27.17 1.82 -10.63
C TRP A 41 27.00 3.33 -10.33
N PRO A 42 27.57 3.85 -9.22
CA PRO A 42 27.36 5.23 -8.79
C PRO A 42 27.92 6.28 -9.76
N GLU A 43 28.92 5.92 -10.57
CA GLU A 43 29.55 6.77 -11.59
C GLU A 43 28.80 6.78 -12.92
N ARG A 44 27.76 5.97 -13.06
CA ARG A 44 27.01 5.87 -14.33
C ARG A 44 26.28 7.15 -14.65
N ILE A 45 26.38 7.56 -15.92
CA ILE A 45 25.68 8.75 -16.44
C ILE A 45 24.17 8.46 -16.47
N VAL A 46 23.41 9.43 -15.96
CA VAL A 46 21.94 9.39 -15.95
C VAL A 46 21.42 10.10 -17.20
N PRO A 47 20.52 9.47 -17.99
CA PRO A 47 19.87 10.12 -19.14
C PRO A 47 19.13 11.39 -18.72
N SER A 48 19.09 12.39 -19.59
CA SER A 48 18.45 13.70 -19.30
C SER A 48 16.97 13.56 -18.93
N GLU A 49 16.24 12.64 -19.59
CA GLU A 49 14.85 12.36 -19.29
C GLU A 49 14.68 11.84 -17.86
N ALA A 50 15.52 10.89 -17.43
CA ALA A 50 15.49 10.38 -16.06
C ALA A 50 15.87 11.45 -15.03
N VAL A 51 16.75 12.39 -15.37
CA VAL A 51 17.06 13.54 -14.51
C VAL A 51 15.83 14.44 -14.33
N LEU A 52 15.08 14.70 -15.40
CA LEU A 52 13.84 15.50 -15.34
C LEU A 52 12.79 14.80 -14.47
N THR A 53 12.52 13.52 -14.71
CA THR A 53 11.58 12.71 -13.92
C THR A 53 11.98 12.69 -12.44
N PHE A 54 13.25 12.46 -12.15
CA PHE A 54 13.75 12.46 -10.77
C PHE A 54 13.57 13.84 -10.10
N THR A 55 13.81 14.92 -10.83
CA THR A 55 13.63 16.29 -10.32
C THR A 55 12.16 16.56 -9.98
N GLU A 56 11.24 16.12 -10.82
CA GLU A 56 9.79 16.20 -10.57
C GLU A 56 9.41 15.40 -9.33
N TYR A 57 9.87 14.16 -9.21
CA TYR A 57 9.63 13.32 -8.04
C TYR A 57 10.15 13.96 -6.75
N LEU A 58 11.35 14.55 -6.77
CA LEU A 58 11.91 15.29 -5.64
C LEU A 58 11.06 16.50 -5.25
N GLN A 59 10.50 17.24 -6.21
CA GLN A 59 9.62 18.38 -5.94
C GLN A 59 8.34 17.92 -5.23
N ARG A 60 7.72 16.85 -5.70
CA ARG A 60 6.54 16.23 -5.07
C ARG A 60 6.88 15.76 -3.64
N ARG A 61 8.02 15.09 -3.45
CA ARG A 61 8.45 14.64 -2.11
C ARG A 61 8.75 15.81 -1.17
N ARG A 62 9.33 16.88 -1.63
CA ARG A 62 9.54 18.13 -0.87
C ARG A 62 8.24 18.80 -0.42
N SER A 63 7.16 18.66 -1.18
CA SER A 63 5.82 19.10 -0.73
C SER A 63 5.21 18.17 0.32
N GLY A 64 5.90 17.08 0.67
CA GLY A 64 5.52 16.10 1.67
C GLY A 64 4.77 14.88 1.12
N GLU A 65 4.55 14.80 -0.21
CA GLU A 65 3.82 13.68 -0.80
C GLU A 65 4.55 12.35 -0.56
N PRO A 66 3.86 11.30 -0.09
CA PRO A 66 4.47 9.99 0.16
C PRO A 66 5.12 9.39 -1.08
N VAL A 67 6.31 8.78 -0.93
CA VAL A 67 7.01 8.10 -2.03
C VAL A 67 6.12 7.08 -2.72
N ALA A 68 5.33 6.34 -1.96
CA ALA A 68 4.40 5.37 -2.50
C ALA A 68 3.38 5.98 -3.47
N TYR A 69 2.84 7.16 -3.16
CA TYR A 69 1.91 7.86 -4.07
C TYR A 69 2.63 8.50 -5.26
N ILE A 70 3.86 9.00 -5.06
CA ILE A 70 4.68 9.52 -6.17
C ILE A 70 4.94 8.43 -7.20
N LEU A 71 5.26 7.22 -6.74
CA LEU A 71 5.56 6.07 -7.59
C LEU A 71 4.31 5.30 -8.03
N GLY A 72 3.16 5.49 -7.34
CA GLY A 72 1.94 4.74 -7.57
C GLY A 72 2.01 3.28 -7.14
N GLN A 73 3.05 2.89 -6.38
CA GLN A 73 3.31 1.50 -6.00
C GLN A 73 3.84 1.40 -4.57
N GLN A 74 3.49 0.30 -3.89
CA GLN A 74 3.98 -0.06 -2.56
C GLN A 74 4.17 -1.56 -2.45
N GLY A 75 5.33 -1.98 -1.97
CA GLY A 75 5.57 -3.37 -1.59
C GLY A 75 4.80 -3.73 -0.33
N PHE A 76 4.14 -4.88 -0.34
CA PHE A 76 3.49 -5.47 0.83
C PHE A 76 3.55 -6.98 0.73
N TRP A 77 4.02 -7.65 1.78
CA TRP A 77 4.29 -9.09 1.75
C TRP A 77 5.28 -9.42 0.61
N LYS A 78 4.89 -10.25 -0.33
CA LYS A 78 5.68 -10.60 -1.53
C LYS A 78 5.11 -9.96 -2.80
N LEU A 79 4.26 -8.96 -2.65
CA LEU A 79 3.52 -8.33 -3.73
C LEU A 79 3.92 -6.88 -3.91
N ASP A 80 3.95 -6.42 -5.16
CA ASP A 80 3.99 -5.00 -5.49
C ASP A 80 2.57 -4.55 -5.82
N LEU A 81 1.99 -3.69 -4.99
CA LEU A 81 0.62 -3.22 -5.14
C LEU A 81 0.57 -1.81 -5.72
N GLU A 82 -0.36 -1.56 -6.63
CA GLU A 82 -0.76 -0.19 -6.93
C GLU A 82 -1.36 0.45 -5.69
N VAL A 83 -1.00 1.71 -5.45
CA VAL A 83 -1.57 2.54 -4.39
C VAL A 83 -2.00 3.89 -4.94
N ALA A 84 -2.99 4.51 -4.30
CA ALA A 84 -3.53 5.79 -4.72
C ALA A 84 -4.06 6.58 -3.51
N PRO A 85 -4.21 7.92 -3.61
CA PRO A 85 -4.59 8.78 -2.48
C PRO A 85 -5.96 8.51 -1.85
N HIS A 86 -6.72 7.57 -2.36
CA HIS A 86 -8.03 7.15 -1.81
C HIS A 86 -7.97 5.85 -0.98
N THR A 87 -6.78 5.31 -0.75
CA THR A 87 -6.55 4.14 0.11
C THR A 87 -5.38 4.38 1.06
N LEU A 88 -5.38 3.68 2.19
CA LEU A 88 -4.21 3.62 3.07
C LEU A 88 -3.02 3.03 2.30
N ILE A 89 -1.83 3.58 2.48
CA ILE A 89 -0.59 2.95 2.02
C ILE A 89 -0.35 1.71 2.90
N PRO A 90 -0.20 0.51 2.34
CA PRO A 90 0.04 -0.70 3.12
C PRO A 90 1.21 -0.55 4.08
N ARG A 91 0.99 -0.89 5.36
CA ARG A 91 2.01 -0.78 6.43
C ARG A 91 2.65 -2.14 6.70
N PRO A 92 3.95 -2.19 7.03
CA PRO A 92 4.62 -3.44 7.42
C PRO A 92 3.92 -4.15 8.59
N ASP A 93 3.45 -3.40 9.59
CA ASP A 93 2.76 -3.98 10.76
C ASP A 93 1.47 -4.73 10.37
N THR A 94 0.86 -4.38 9.25
CA THR A 94 -0.33 -5.07 8.73
C THR A 94 0.01 -6.49 8.24
N GLU A 95 1.28 -6.79 7.96
CA GLU A 95 1.72 -8.13 7.57
C GLU A 95 1.52 -9.15 8.71
N LEU A 96 1.53 -8.71 9.97
CA LEU A 96 1.19 -9.55 11.13
C LEU A 96 -0.21 -10.17 11.03
N LEU A 97 -1.16 -9.47 10.42
CA LEU A 97 -2.51 -10.00 10.17
C LEU A 97 -2.49 -11.13 9.14
N VAL A 98 -1.63 -11.03 8.13
CA VAL A 98 -1.44 -12.09 7.13
C VAL A 98 -0.80 -13.31 7.80
N GLU A 99 0.27 -13.12 8.58
CA GLU A 99 0.93 -14.18 9.34
C GLU A 99 -0.06 -14.92 10.24
N ALA A 100 -0.79 -14.18 11.08
CA ALA A 100 -1.78 -14.75 11.99
C ALA A 100 -2.87 -15.55 11.26
N ALA A 101 -3.37 -15.05 10.12
CA ALA A 101 -4.36 -15.75 9.32
C ALA A 101 -3.82 -17.09 8.76
N LEU A 102 -2.57 -17.07 8.28
CA LEU A 102 -1.90 -18.26 7.74
C LEU A 102 -1.59 -19.32 8.81
N GLU A 103 -1.40 -18.91 10.07
CA GLU A 103 -1.22 -19.80 11.22
C GLU A 103 -2.54 -20.38 11.73
N LEU A 104 -3.61 -19.55 11.78
CA LEU A 104 -4.91 -19.95 12.30
C LEU A 104 -5.66 -20.93 11.41
N LEU A 105 -5.51 -20.84 10.09
CA LEU A 105 -6.21 -21.69 9.14
C LEU A 105 -5.24 -22.60 8.36
N PRO A 106 -5.56 -23.89 8.23
CA PRO A 106 -4.78 -24.82 7.42
C PRO A 106 -4.86 -24.45 5.92
N ALA A 107 -3.95 -25.01 5.13
CA ALA A 107 -3.91 -24.79 3.68
C ALA A 107 -5.06 -25.48 2.90
N THR A 108 -5.97 -26.15 3.59
CA THR A 108 -7.18 -26.77 3.00
C THR A 108 -8.14 -25.68 2.50
N PRO A 109 -9.11 -26.01 1.60
CA PRO A 109 -10.08 -25.05 1.11
C PRO A 109 -10.81 -24.32 2.24
N ALA A 110 -10.82 -23.00 2.20
CA ALA A 110 -11.48 -22.14 3.17
C ALA A 110 -12.04 -20.88 2.50
N LYS A 111 -13.08 -20.30 3.09
CA LYS A 111 -13.61 -18.99 2.72
C LYS A 111 -13.09 -17.95 3.71
N VAL A 112 -12.42 -16.93 3.23
CA VAL A 112 -11.84 -15.86 4.04
C VAL A 112 -12.42 -14.52 3.58
N LEU A 113 -12.72 -13.65 4.53
CA LEU A 113 -13.24 -12.31 4.28
C LEU A 113 -12.24 -11.25 4.79
N ASP A 114 -11.93 -10.28 3.95
CA ASP A 114 -11.19 -9.05 4.31
C ASP A 114 -12.15 -7.85 4.26
N LEU A 115 -12.38 -7.22 5.41
CA LEU A 115 -13.28 -6.07 5.57
C LEU A 115 -12.47 -4.76 5.56
N GLY A 116 -12.83 -3.84 4.66
CA GLY A 116 -12.09 -2.58 4.48
C GLY A 116 -10.76 -2.83 3.77
N THR A 117 -10.82 -3.52 2.63
CA THR A 117 -9.63 -4.06 1.96
C THR A 117 -8.67 -3.01 1.42
N GLY A 118 -9.12 -1.75 1.21
CA GLY A 118 -8.29 -0.67 0.67
C GLY A 118 -7.69 -1.02 -0.68
N SER A 119 -6.36 -1.10 -0.77
CA SER A 119 -5.63 -1.52 -1.97
C SER A 119 -5.70 -3.02 -2.27
N GLY A 120 -6.34 -3.81 -1.39
CA GLY A 120 -6.38 -5.26 -1.47
C GLY A 120 -5.22 -5.97 -0.75
N ALA A 121 -4.42 -5.25 0.04
CA ALA A 121 -3.15 -5.75 0.57
C ALA A 121 -3.29 -7.09 1.30
N ILE A 122 -4.15 -7.17 2.32
CA ILE A 122 -4.35 -8.39 3.12
C ILE A 122 -4.96 -9.51 2.26
N ALA A 123 -6.07 -9.20 1.59
CA ALA A 123 -6.79 -10.20 0.79
C ALA A 123 -5.90 -10.84 -0.29
N LEU A 124 -5.15 -10.02 -1.03
CA LEU A 124 -4.31 -10.49 -2.12
C LEU A 124 -3.07 -11.24 -1.63
N ALA A 125 -2.49 -10.82 -0.49
CA ALA A 125 -1.43 -11.57 0.16
C ALA A 125 -1.91 -12.98 0.57
N LEU A 126 -3.08 -13.09 1.21
CA LEU A 126 -3.68 -14.37 1.57
C LEU A 126 -4.00 -15.25 0.35
N ALA A 127 -4.58 -14.64 -0.69
CA ALA A 127 -4.89 -15.35 -1.93
C ALA A 127 -3.64 -15.90 -2.62
N SER A 128 -2.53 -15.15 -2.59
CA SER A 128 -1.25 -15.59 -3.16
C SER A 128 -0.61 -16.75 -2.41
N GLU A 129 -0.71 -16.76 -1.06
CA GLU A 129 -0.12 -17.81 -0.20
C GLU A 129 -0.98 -19.08 -0.11
N ARG A 130 -2.27 -18.98 -0.37
CA ARG A 130 -3.26 -20.08 -0.22
C ARG A 130 -4.15 -20.19 -1.46
N PRO A 131 -3.66 -20.79 -2.55
CA PRO A 131 -4.46 -20.93 -3.80
C PRO A 131 -5.77 -21.73 -3.63
N ALA A 132 -5.87 -22.58 -2.59
CA ALA A 132 -7.09 -23.32 -2.28
C ALA A 132 -8.15 -22.49 -1.52
N TRP A 133 -7.77 -21.33 -0.98
CA TRP A 133 -8.71 -20.44 -0.30
C TRP A 133 -9.53 -19.63 -1.31
N GLN A 134 -10.77 -19.34 -0.97
CA GLN A 134 -11.60 -18.34 -1.64
C GLN A 134 -11.62 -17.10 -0.79
N VAL A 135 -10.90 -16.05 -1.24
CA VAL A 135 -10.77 -14.79 -0.50
C VAL A 135 -11.75 -13.78 -1.06
N THR A 136 -12.65 -13.29 -0.21
CA THR A 136 -13.54 -12.16 -0.54
C THR A 136 -13.01 -10.91 0.13
N ALA A 137 -12.80 -9.87 -0.67
CA ALA A 137 -12.34 -8.56 -0.25
C ALA A 137 -13.46 -7.55 -0.42
N VAL A 138 -13.78 -6.76 0.61
CA VAL A 138 -14.83 -5.76 0.49
C VAL A 138 -14.37 -4.39 0.96
N ASP A 139 -14.86 -3.35 0.30
CA ASP A 139 -14.69 -1.96 0.73
C ASP A 139 -15.97 -1.15 0.40
N ARG A 140 -16.21 -0.09 1.17
CA ARG A 140 -17.31 0.84 0.92
C ARG A 140 -16.97 1.92 -0.10
N VAL A 141 -15.67 2.22 -0.27
CA VAL A 141 -15.14 3.25 -1.17
C VAL A 141 -14.96 2.63 -2.56
N LEU A 142 -15.71 3.09 -3.53
CA LEU A 142 -15.70 2.52 -4.89
C LEU A 142 -14.33 2.61 -5.57
N GLU A 143 -13.59 3.67 -5.31
CA GLU A 143 -12.22 3.86 -5.81
C GLU A 143 -11.25 2.83 -5.22
N ALA A 144 -11.42 2.46 -3.94
CA ALA A 144 -10.66 1.40 -3.28
C ALA A 144 -10.99 0.03 -3.89
N VAL A 145 -12.28 -0.26 -4.09
CA VAL A 145 -12.74 -1.49 -4.78
C VAL A 145 -12.11 -1.59 -6.18
N ALA A 146 -12.15 -0.50 -6.95
CA ALA A 146 -11.57 -0.47 -8.30
C ALA A 146 -10.04 -0.68 -8.26
N LEU A 147 -9.33 -0.11 -7.28
CA LEU A 147 -7.90 -0.27 -7.10
C LEU A 147 -7.54 -1.71 -6.71
N ALA A 148 -8.24 -2.28 -5.72
CA ALA A 148 -8.03 -3.66 -5.30
C ALA A 148 -8.31 -4.66 -6.45
N GLU A 149 -9.32 -4.40 -7.26
CA GLU A 149 -9.63 -5.23 -8.44
C GLU A 149 -8.53 -5.14 -9.50
N ARG A 150 -7.97 -3.94 -9.77
CA ARG A 150 -6.80 -3.81 -10.68
C ARG A 150 -5.59 -4.59 -10.14
N ASN A 151 -5.31 -4.47 -8.84
CA ASN A 151 -4.24 -5.24 -8.20
C ASN A 151 -4.47 -6.74 -8.33
N ARG A 152 -5.69 -7.22 -8.07
CA ARG A 152 -6.06 -8.63 -8.24
C ARG A 152 -5.80 -9.12 -9.65
N GLN A 153 -6.25 -8.36 -10.66
CA GLN A 153 -6.08 -8.72 -12.08
C GLN A 153 -4.61 -8.73 -12.48
N ARG A 154 -3.84 -7.71 -12.10
CA ARG A 154 -2.42 -7.60 -12.39
C ARG A 154 -1.60 -8.74 -11.78
N LEU A 155 -1.99 -9.19 -10.60
CA LEU A 155 -1.36 -10.29 -9.89
C LEU A 155 -1.91 -11.68 -10.27
N HIS A 156 -2.90 -11.75 -11.17
CA HIS A 156 -3.55 -12.99 -11.64
C HIS A 156 -4.14 -13.85 -10.52
N LEU A 157 -4.65 -13.24 -9.45
CA LEU A 157 -5.21 -13.95 -8.28
C LEU A 157 -6.69 -14.27 -8.50
N ASN A 158 -6.96 -15.39 -9.19
CA ASN A 158 -8.31 -15.81 -9.57
C ASN A 158 -9.14 -16.38 -8.40
N ASN A 159 -8.53 -16.69 -7.28
CA ASN A 159 -9.16 -17.16 -6.05
C ASN A 159 -9.54 -16.01 -5.10
N ALA A 160 -9.33 -14.75 -5.50
CA ALA A 160 -9.82 -13.57 -4.82
C ALA A 160 -10.99 -12.95 -5.59
N THR A 161 -11.96 -12.37 -4.86
CA THR A 161 -13.09 -11.62 -5.40
C THR A 161 -13.18 -10.29 -4.65
N VAL A 162 -13.32 -9.19 -5.38
CA VAL A 162 -13.43 -7.83 -4.80
C VAL A 162 -14.84 -7.31 -5.02
N LEU A 163 -15.50 -6.83 -3.95
CA LEU A 163 -16.89 -6.36 -3.99
C LEU A 163 -17.04 -5.02 -3.26
N SER A 164 -17.96 -4.19 -3.73
CA SER A 164 -18.40 -3.02 -2.96
C SER A 164 -19.38 -3.47 -1.89
N SER A 165 -19.09 -3.16 -0.63
CA SER A 165 -19.95 -3.46 0.51
C SER A 165 -19.72 -2.51 1.66
N HIS A 166 -20.79 -2.08 2.31
CA HIS A 166 -20.72 -1.47 3.62
C HIS A 166 -20.80 -2.58 4.67
N TRP A 167 -19.64 -2.98 5.21
CA TRP A 167 -19.48 -4.14 6.09
C TRP A 167 -20.03 -5.40 5.42
N PHE A 168 -21.08 -6.01 5.96
CA PHE A 168 -21.65 -7.27 5.53
C PHE A 168 -22.83 -7.14 4.55
N SER A 169 -23.19 -5.91 4.13
CA SER A 169 -24.43 -5.65 3.37
C SER A 169 -24.53 -6.39 2.03
N ALA A 170 -23.41 -6.67 1.36
CA ALA A 170 -23.37 -7.43 0.11
C ALA A 170 -23.08 -8.93 0.32
N LEU A 171 -23.03 -9.41 1.57
CA LEU A 171 -22.57 -10.75 1.95
C LEU A 171 -23.66 -11.57 2.61
N GLU A 172 -24.93 -11.20 2.44
CA GLU A 172 -26.06 -11.87 3.06
C GLU A 172 -26.06 -13.38 2.75
N GLY A 173 -26.27 -14.20 3.79
CA GLY A 173 -26.26 -15.67 3.69
C GLY A 173 -24.88 -16.31 3.52
N GLN A 174 -23.82 -15.53 3.33
CA GLN A 174 -22.46 -16.06 3.23
C GLN A 174 -21.89 -16.38 4.63
N ARG A 175 -21.01 -17.38 4.68
CA ARG A 175 -20.29 -17.77 5.89
C ARG A 175 -18.80 -17.91 5.55
N PHE A 176 -17.96 -17.48 6.49
CA PHE A 176 -16.50 -17.49 6.35
C PHE A 176 -15.86 -18.22 7.53
N GLN A 177 -14.77 -18.94 7.28
CA GLN A 177 -13.95 -19.56 8.32
C GLN A 177 -13.08 -18.55 9.04
N LEU A 178 -12.71 -17.45 8.34
CA LEU A 178 -11.95 -16.37 8.91
C LEU A 178 -12.49 -15.03 8.39
N ILE A 179 -12.62 -14.06 9.28
CA ILE A 179 -12.88 -12.67 8.95
C ILE A 179 -11.70 -11.85 9.49
N ILE A 180 -11.12 -11.03 8.65
CA ILE A 180 -9.97 -10.19 8.96
C ILE A 180 -10.29 -8.75 8.60
N SER A 181 -9.73 -7.79 9.34
CA SER A 181 -9.91 -6.38 9.08
C SER A 181 -8.77 -5.58 9.68
N ASN A 182 -8.33 -4.55 8.96
CA ASN A 182 -7.53 -3.45 9.50
C ASN A 182 -8.34 -2.15 9.37
N PRO A 183 -9.34 -1.93 10.23
CA PRO A 183 -10.24 -0.78 10.13
C PRO A 183 -9.55 0.52 10.56
N PRO A 184 -10.09 1.69 10.17
CA PRO A 184 -9.66 2.97 10.72
C PRO A 184 -9.82 2.98 12.25
N TYR A 185 -8.77 3.40 12.98
CA TYR A 185 -8.77 3.41 14.46
C TYR A 185 -8.26 4.72 15.08
N ILE A 186 -7.87 5.71 14.27
CA ILE A 186 -7.34 6.98 14.77
C ILE A 186 -8.51 7.89 15.18
N ALA A 187 -8.41 8.51 16.36
CA ALA A 187 -9.41 9.50 16.80
C ALA A 187 -9.39 10.73 15.90
N SER A 188 -10.55 11.32 15.62
CA SER A 188 -10.66 12.48 14.71
C SER A 188 -9.90 13.73 15.15
N ALA A 189 -9.56 13.84 16.45
CA ALA A 189 -8.79 14.95 17.01
C ALA A 189 -7.32 14.60 17.25
N ASP A 190 -6.84 13.45 16.75
CA ASP A 190 -5.46 13.01 16.95
C ASP A 190 -4.50 13.90 16.15
N PRO A 191 -3.47 14.51 16.79
CA PRO A 191 -2.52 15.40 16.12
C PRO A 191 -1.71 14.70 15.03
N HIS A 192 -1.50 13.38 15.10
CA HIS A 192 -0.76 12.63 14.08
C HIS A 192 -1.42 12.64 12.69
N LEU A 193 -2.74 12.95 12.61
CA LEU A 193 -3.45 13.05 11.32
C LEU A 193 -2.92 14.15 10.40
N VAL A 194 -2.22 15.15 10.96
CA VAL A 194 -1.66 16.29 10.20
C VAL A 194 -0.15 16.21 10.05
N GLU A 195 0.46 15.12 10.50
CA GLU A 195 1.92 14.94 10.50
C GLU A 195 2.40 14.02 9.36
N GLY A 196 3.61 14.25 8.90
CA GLY A 196 4.32 13.39 7.96
C GLY A 196 3.51 12.99 6.73
N ASP A 197 3.62 11.73 6.34
CA ASP A 197 2.96 11.14 5.17
C ASP A 197 1.45 10.91 5.41
N VAL A 198 1.03 10.75 6.67
CA VAL A 198 -0.37 10.46 7.06
C VAL A 198 -1.33 11.57 6.59
N ARG A 199 -0.90 12.83 6.59
CA ARG A 199 -1.71 13.98 6.12
C ARG A 199 -2.17 13.90 4.66
N PHE A 200 -1.54 13.05 3.84
CA PHE A 200 -1.87 12.83 2.44
C PHE A 200 -2.84 11.65 2.24
N GLU A 201 -3.04 10.86 3.29
CA GLU A 201 -3.90 9.69 3.23
C GLU A 201 -5.36 10.05 3.54
N PRO A 202 -6.33 9.31 2.99
CA PRO A 202 -7.73 9.71 3.13
C PRO A 202 -8.21 9.52 4.56
N ALA A 203 -8.91 10.51 5.10
CA ALA A 203 -9.48 10.43 6.44
C ALA A 203 -10.40 9.21 6.62
N SER A 204 -11.05 8.74 5.54
CA SER A 204 -11.90 7.54 5.55
C SER A 204 -11.16 6.24 5.84
N ALA A 205 -9.84 6.22 5.62
CA ALA A 205 -8.99 5.06 5.90
C ALA A 205 -8.23 5.17 7.25
N LEU A 206 -8.24 6.37 7.87
CA LEU A 206 -7.49 6.65 9.09
C LEU A 206 -8.41 6.84 10.30
N VAL A 207 -9.48 7.64 10.12
CA VAL A 207 -10.29 8.12 11.24
C VAL A 207 -11.40 7.13 11.53
N ALA A 208 -11.37 6.63 12.76
CA ALA A 208 -12.50 5.92 13.33
C ALA A 208 -13.66 6.91 13.54
N GLY A 209 -14.81 6.64 12.91
CA GLY A 209 -16.05 7.36 13.27
C GLY A 209 -16.38 7.16 14.75
N SER A 210 -17.42 7.83 15.23
CA SER A 210 -17.92 7.71 16.63
C SER A 210 -18.21 6.27 17.09
N MET A 211 -18.12 5.28 16.20
CA MET A 211 -18.36 3.85 16.46
C MET A 211 -17.07 2.99 16.57
N ALA A 212 -15.88 3.58 16.58
CA ALA A 212 -14.63 2.79 16.64
C ALA A 212 -14.52 1.90 17.88
N LEU A 213 -15.12 2.29 19.00
CA LEU A 213 -15.19 1.51 20.23
C LEU A 213 -16.22 0.36 20.20
N THR A 214 -17.14 0.36 19.22
CA THR A 214 -18.22 -0.64 19.14
C THR A 214 -17.83 -1.85 18.29
N ILE A 215 -16.76 -1.76 17.49
CA ILE A 215 -16.33 -2.84 16.59
C ILE A 215 -15.40 -3.83 17.31
N CYS A 216 -14.78 -3.41 18.41
CA CYS A 216 -13.86 -4.26 19.21
C CYS A 216 -14.53 -4.88 20.47
N ALA A 217 -15.84 -4.80 20.63
CA ALA A 217 -16.57 -5.33 21.78
C ALA A 217 -17.35 -6.61 21.42
#